data_3bd64cbfbb483992cd27a95fff7f127d
#
_entry.id   3bd64cbfbb483992cd27a95fff7f127d
#
_cell.length_a   1.000
_cell.length_b   1.000
_cell.length_c   1.000
_cell.angle_alpha   90.00
_cell.angle_beta   90.00
_cell.angle_gamma   90.00
#
_symmetry.space_group_name_H-M   'P 1'
#
loop_
_entity.id
_entity.type
_entity.pdbx_description
1 polymer ?
#
loop_
_entity_poly.entity_id
_entity_poly.type
_entity_poly.pdbx_seq_one_letter_code
_entity_poly.pdbx_strand_id
1 'polypeptide(L)'
;MKWYSKYIKVYEKPVSEVPFPIIEEVHKKLAKCQNNEPLASIVLIAHNEATHLLSCLWSLCDNQCNFPIEIITVNNNSTDDTEEVLKQLGARYYNESQKGPGYAR
;
A
#
# COMPACT_ATOMS: atom_id res chain seq x y z
N MET A 1 -21.72 -5.26 -11.26
CA MET A 1 -20.61 -4.35 -10.88
C MET A 1 -19.29 -5.08 -11.08
N LYS A 2 -18.32 -4.39 -11.66
CA LYS A 2 -16.99 -4.98 -11.83
C LYS A 2 -16.25 -4.95 -10.50
N TRP A 3 -15.42 -5.97 -10.24
CA TRP A 3 -14.70 -6.11 -8.96
C TRP A 3 -13.80 -4.93 -8.62
N TYR A 4 -13.30 -4.21 -9.62
CA TYR A 4 -12.37 -3.09 -9.42
C TYR A 4 -13.07 -1.74 -9.24
N SER A 5 -14.41 -1.70 -9.29
CA SER A 5 -15.14 -0.41 -9.28
C SER A 5 -14.87 0.42 -8.03
N LYS A 6 -14.76 -0.21 -6.86
CA LYS A 6 -14.52 0.54 -5.63
C LYS A 6 -13.12 1.13 -5.56
N TYR A 7 -12.14 0.47 -6.20
CA TYR A 7 -10.75 0.96 -6.18
C TYR A 7 -10.59 2.17 -7.10
N ILE A 8 -11.33 2.20 -8.20
CA ILE A 8 -11.29 3.33 -9.13
C ILE A 8 -11.74 4.62 -8.46
N LYS A 9 -12.66 4.53 -7.52
CA LYS A 9 -13.16 5.72 -6.82
C LYS A 9 -12.08 6.45 -6.03
N VAL A 10 -11.05 5.75 -5.60
CA VAL A 10 -9.93 6.36 -4.85
C VAL A 10 -8.65 6.44 -5.69
N TYR A 11 -8.65 5.86 -6.87
CA TYR A 11 -7.50 5.89 -7.75
C TYR A 11 -7.20 7.31 -8.21
N GLU A 12 -5.94 7.70 -8.12
CA GLU A 12 -5.48 9.04 -8.48
C GLU A 12 -6.04 10.16 -7.60
N LYS A 13 -6.57 9.83 -6.42
CA LYS A 13 -7.00 10.86 -5.47
C LYS A 13 -5.97 11.00 -4.35
N PRO A 14 -5.66 12.24 -3.93
CA PRO A 14 -4.86 12.44 -2.72
C PRO A 14 -5.57 11.82 -1.52
N VAL A 15 -4.83 11.28 -0.58
CA VAL A 15 -5.39 10.65 0.60
C VAL A 15 -6.27 11.63 1.40
N SER A 16 -5.95 12.91 1.35
CA SER A 16 -6.74 13.95 2.02
C SER A 16 -8.17 14.10 1.47
N GLU A 17 -8.40 13.64 0.22
CA GLU A 17 -9.71 13.69 -0.40
C GLU A 17 -10.48 12.37 -0.27
N VAL A 18 -9.88 11.36 0.32
CA VAL A 18 -10.52 10.05 0.50
C VAL A 18 -11.27 10.07 1.83
N PRO A 19 -12.54 9.61 1.86
CA PRO A 19 -13.30 9.56 3.11
C PRO A 19 -12.59 8.73 4.17
N PHE A 20 -12.57 9.23 5.41
CA PHE A 20 -11.89 8.57 6.52
C PHE A 20 -12.31 7.12 6.72
N PRO A 21 -13.60 6.75 6.60
CA PRO A 21 -14.00 5.35 6.75
C PRO A 21 -13.30 4.40 5.78
N ILE A 22 -12.96 4.87 4.58
CA ILE A 22 -12.20 4.06 3.61
C ILE A 22 -10.77 3.86 4.09
N ILE A 23 -10.12 4.91 4.56
CA ILE A 23 -8.76 4.84 5.11
C ILE A 23 -8.73 3.84 6.27
N GLU A 24 -9.71 3.94 7.18
CA GLU A 24 -9.80 3.06 8.33
C GLU A 24 -10.03 1.61 7.93
N GLU A 25 -10.88 1.37 6.91
CA GLU A 25 -11.13 0.02 6.41
C GLU A 25 -9.84 -0.61 5.86
N VAL A 26 -9.10 0.15 5.05
CA VAL A 26 -7.85 -0.35 4.47
C VAL A 26 -6.82 -0.60 5.55
N HIS A 27 -6.72 0.29 6.54
CA HIS A 27 -5.82 0.11 7.68
C HIS A 27 -6.09 -1.21 8.40
N LYS A 28 -7.36 -1.47 8.69
CA LYS A 28 -7.76 -2.71 9.40
C LYS A 28 -7.48 -3.95 8.56
N LYS A 29 -7.82 -3.91 7.28
CA LYS A 29 -7.61 -5.05 6.37
C LYS A 29 -6.12 -5.34 6.17
N LEU A 30 -5.33 -4.28 6.04
CA LEU A 30 -3.90 -4.43 5.87
C LEU A 30 -3.26 -5.06 7.11
N ALA A 31 -3.68 -4.65 8.30
CA ALA A 31 -3.20 -5.23 9.55
C ALA A 31 -3.53 -6.72 9.64
N LYS A 32 -4.70 -7.13 9.16
CA LYS A 32 -5.10 -8.55 9.14
C LYS A 32 -4.30 -9.36 8.13
N CYS A 33 -3.88 -8.76 7.03
CA CYS A 33 -3.10 -9.46 6.02
C CYS A 33 -1.66 -9.73 6.45
N GLN A 34 -1.11 -8.91 7.34
CA GLN A 34 0.28 -9.05 7.75
C GLN A 34 0.47 -10.24 8.68
N ASN A 35 1.49 -11.02 8.44
CA ASN A 35 1.82 -12.16 9.27
C ASN A 35 3.26 -12.04 9.75
N ASN A 36 3.51 -12.45 11.00
CA ASN A 36 4.85 -12.37 11.60
C ASN A 36 5.77 -13.50 11.13
N GLU A 37 5.18 -14.58 10.61
CA GLU A 37 5.93 -15.73 10.07
C GLU A 37 5.41 -16.03 8.68
N PRO A 38 5.64 -15.12 7.70
CA PRO A 38 5.07 -15.30 6.37
C PRO A 38 5.81 -16.36 5.56
N LEU A 39 5.06 -17.08 4.73
CA LEU A 39 5.65 -17.97 3.73
C LEU A 39 6.09 -17.23 2.49
N ALA A 40 5.50 -16.05 2.24
CA ALA A 40 5.84 -15.23 1.10
C ALA A 40 5.72 -13.75 1.46
N SER A 41 6.56 -12.95 0.82
CA SER A 41 6.51 -11.49 0.97
C SER A 41 6.16 -10.87 -0.38
N ILE A 42 5.18 -9.96 -0.37
CA ILE A 42 4.86 -9.14 -1.53
C ILE A 42 5.59 -7.82 -1.34
N VAL A 43 6.51 -7.50 -2.24
CA VAL A 43 7.32 -6.29 -2.15
C VAL A 43 6.86 -5.31 -3.23
N LEU A 44 6.42 -4.15 -2.80
CA LEU A 44 6.04 -3.06 -3.70
C LEU A 44 7.11 -1.99 -3.67
N ILE A 45 7.51 -1.52 -4.84
CA ILE A 45 8.45 -0.42 -4.94
C ILE A 45 7.66 0.82 -5.33
N ALA A 46 7.69 1.85 -4.48
CA ALA A 46 6.95 3.07 -4.68
C ALA A 46 7.89 4.26 -4.84
N HIS A 47 7.67 5.02 -5.91
CA HIS A 47 8.37 6.27 -6.15
C HIS A 47 7.34 7.30 -6.61
N ASN A 48 7.03 8.27 -5.75
CA ASN A 48 5.99 9.27 -6.03
C ASN A 48 4.65 8.65 -6.42
N GLU A 49 4.18 7.69 -5.59
CA GLU A 49 2.95 6.95 -5.83
C GLU A 49 1.83 7.29 -4.83
N ALA A 50 1.89 8.50 -4.24
CA ALA A 50 0.94 8.88 -3.19
C ALA A 50 -0.52 8.74 -3.61
N THR A 51 -0.84 9.04 -4.87
CA THR A 51 -2.22 8.97 -5.36
C THR A 51 -2.66 7.57 -5.81
N HIS A 52 -1.76 6.61 -5.84
CA HIS A 52 -2.05 5.25 -6.31
C HIS A 52 -1.94 4.20 -5.22
N LEU A 53 -1.18 4.48 -4.14
CA LEU A 53 -0.89 3.49 -3.11
C LEU A 53 -2.14 2.96 -2.42
N LEU A 54 -3.09 3.83 -2.11
CA LEU A 54 -4.29 3.43 -1.40
C LEU A 54 -5.06 2.35 -2.17
N SER A 55 -5.33 2.57 -3.45
CA SER A 55 -6.06 1.60 -4.25
C SER A 55 -5.26 0.31 -4.44
N CYS A 56 -3.94 0.42 -4.61
CA CYS A 56 -3.07 -0.74 -4.77
C CYS A 56 -3.07 -1.60 -3.50
N LEU A 57 -2.84 -1.00 -2.35
CA LEU A 57 -2.81 -1.74 -1.08
C LEU A 57 -4.19 -2.29 -0.73
N TRP A 58 -5.24 -1.52 -1.00
CA TRP A 58 -6.61 -1.98 -0.77
C TRP A 58 -6.91 -3.25 -1.58
N SER A 59 -6.58 -3.24 -2.87
CA SER A 59 -6.83 -4.42 -3.70
C SER A 59 -6.00 -5.62 -3.25
N LEU A 60 -4.76 -5.41 -2.80
CA LEU A 60 -3.92 -6.49 -2.31
C LEU A 60 -4.47 -7.12 -1.04
N CYS A 61 -4.95 -6.31 -0.08
CA CYS A 61 -5.47 -6.88 1.15
C CYS A 61 -6.87 -7.49 0.99
N ASP A 62 -7.61 -7.11 -0.06
CA ASP A 62 -8.88 -7.75 -0.37
C ASP A 62 -8.70 -9.11 -1.06
N ASN A 63 -7.56 -9.32 -1.73
CA ASN A 63 -7.26 -10.57 -2.42
C ASN A 63 -6.40 -11.45 -1.53
N GLN A 64 -7.04 -12.04 -0.50
CA GLN A 64 -6.33 -12.81 0.50
C GLN A 64 -5.81 -14.13 -0.06
N CYS A 65 -4.59 -14.47 0.32
CA CYS A 65 -3.99 -15.76 -0.01
C CYS A 65 -4.38 -16.80 1.04
N ASN A 66 -4.34 -18.09 0.64
CA ASN A 66 -4.62 -19.19 1.55
C ASN A 66 -3.43 -19.54 2.46
N PHE A 67 -2.33 -18.81 2.34
CA PHE A 67 -1.15 -19.04 3.15
C PHE A 67 -0.67 -17.70 3.74
N PRO A 68 0.15 -17.75 4.82
CA PRO A 68 0.61 -16.51 5.47
C PRO A 68 1.48 -15.66 4.55
N ILE A 69 1.16 -14.37 4.47
CA ILE A 69 1.94 -13.41 3.67
C ILE A 69 2.26 -12.18 4.49
N GLU A 70 3.20 -11.39 3.99
CA GLU A 70 3.37 -10.01 4.41
C GLU A 70 3.45 -9.11 3.18
N ILE A 71 3.08 -7.86 3.34
CA ILE A 71 3.16 -6.84 2.28
C ILE A 71 4.12 -5.77 2.77
N ILE A 72 5.20 -5.56 2.03
CA ILE A 72 6.22 -4.56 2.37
C ILE A 72 6.30 -3.56 1.22
N THR A 73 6.24 -2.28 1.53
CA THR A 73 6.43 -1.23 0.55
C THR A 73 7.81 -0.62 0.74
N VAL A 74 8.56 -0.47 -0.34
CA VAL A 74 9.83 0.24 -0.32
C VAL A 74 9.59 1.61 -0.94
N ASN A 75 9.75 2.67 -0.12
CA ASN A 75 9.58 4.05 -0.56
C ASN A 75 10.91 4.51 -1.15
N ASN A 76 11.01 4.48 -2.47
CA ASN A 76 12.23 4.77 -3.18
C ASN A 76 12.35 6.27 -3.49
N ASN A 77 12.95 7.01 -2.55
CA ASN A 77 13.30 8.42 -2.75
C ASN A 77 12.12 9.29 -3.25
N SER A 78 10.93 9.12 -2.64
CA SER A 78 9.76 9.90 -3.00
C SER A 78 9.85 11.33 -2.47
N THR A 79 9.38 12.27 -3.27
CA THR A 79 9.34 13.69 -2.90
C THR A 79 7.92 14.19 -2.64
N ASP A 80 6.92 13.34 -2.86
CA ASP A 80 5.51 13.66 -2.59
C ASP A 80 5.06 13.09 -1.24
N ASP A 81 3.76 12.95 -1.04
CA ASP A 81 3.16 12.46 0.20
C ASP A 81 3.16 10.92 0.32
N THR A 82 3.97 10.21 -0.48
CA THR A 82 4.00 8.73 -0.47
C THR A 82 4.21 8.18 0.93
N GLU A 83 5.19 8.68 1.67
CA GLU A 83 5.46 8.20 3.02
C GLU A 83 4.30 8.48 3.96
N GLU A 84 3.67 9.64 3.85
CA GLU A 84 2.52 10.00 4.68
C GLU A 84 1.35 9.05 4.46
N VAL A 85 1.08 8.68 3.20
CA VAL A 85 0.05 7.70 2.88
C VAL A 85 0.34 6.36 3.54
N LEU A 86 1.59 5.91 3.46
CA LEU A 86 2.01 4.64 4.08
C LEU A 86 1.79 4.67 5.59
N LYS A 87 2.12 5.79 6.23
CA LYS A 87 1.91 5.95 7.68
C LYS A 87 0.43 5.91 8.04
N GLN A 88 -0.42 6.60 7.29
CA GLN A 88 -1.86 6.63 7.56
C GLN A 88 -2.51 5.27 7.39
N LEU A 89 -2.02 4.46 6.46
CA LEU A 89 -2.53 3.11 6.24
C LEU A 89 -1.94 2.07 7.19
N GLY A 90 -0.93 2.45 7.97
CA GLY A 90 -0.26 1.52 8.87
C GLY A 90 0.52 0.45 8.11
N ALA A 91 0.98 0.77 6.91
CA ALA A 91 1.71 -0.16 6.07
C ALA A 91 3.12 -0.39 6.60
N ARG A 92 3.64 -1.60 6.40
CA ARG A 92 5.05 -1.88 6.63
C ARG A 92 5.83 -1.29 5.47
N TYR A 93 6.79 -0.42 5.74
CA TYR A 93 7.56 0.19 4.68
C TYR A 93 8.98 0.51 5.11
N TYR A 94 9.85 0.66 4.14
CA TYR A 94 11.23 1.09 4.33
C TYR A 94 11.53 2.23 3.36
N ASN A 95 12.35 3.16 3.79
CA ASN A 95 12.80 4.26 2.95
C ASN A 95 14.13 3.91 2.32
N GLU A 96 14.22 4.04 0.99
CA GLU A 96 15.45 3.88 0.23
C GLU A 96 15.81 5.23 -0.40
N SER A 97 16.95 5.77 -0.02
CA SER A 97 17.37 7.10 -0.48
C SER A 97 18.02 7.10 -1.85
N GLN A 98 18.48 5.96 -2.33
CA GLN A 98 19.11 5.87 -3.64
C GLN A 98 18.06 5.70 -4.72
N LYS A 99 18.28 6.36 -5.87
CA LYS A 99 17.33 6.31 -6.98
C LYS A 99 17.45 5.00 -7.75
N GLY A 100 16.30 4.54 -8.27
CA GLY A 100 16.24 3.43 -9.19
C GLY A 100 15.78 2.14 -8.54
N PRO A 101 15.04 1.31 -9.29
CA PRO A 101 14.48 0.05 -8.77
C PRO A 101 15.53 -0.93 -8.26
N GLY A 102 16.75 -0.88 -8.81
CA GLY A 102 17.81 -1.79 -8.39
C GLY A 102 18.24 -1.59 -6.94
N TYR A 103 18.08 -0.39 -6.41
CA TYR A 103 18.46 -0.09 -5.02
C TYR A 103 17.32 -0.36 -4.02
N ALA A 104 16.11 -0.50 -4.52
CA ALA A 104 14.95 -0.74 -3.68
C ALA A 104 14.72 -2.24 -3.38
N ARG A 105 15.53 -3.10 -3.91
CA ARG A 105 15.39 -4.55 -3.75
C ARG A 105 16.12 -5.09 -2.54
#